data_bd2491018ac0309e63585bd11d632810
#
_entry.id   bd2491018ac0309e63585bd11d632810
#
_cell.length_a   1.000
_cell.length_b   1.000
_cell.length_c   1.000
_cell.angle_alpha   90.00
_cell.angle_beta   90.00
_cell.angle_gamma   90.00
#
_symmetry.space_group_name_H-M   'P 1'
#
loop_
_entity.id
_entity.type
_entity.pdbx_description
1 polymer ?
#
loop_
_entity_poly.entity_id
_entity_poly.type
_entity_poly.pdbx_seq_one_letter_code
_entity_poly.pdbx_strand_id
1 'polypeptide(L)'
;MRILFVSNYNAWDKVGKGVMPSHHLFGVNEMIDHFETPDSAILKSQFGGGKIDFVKVANPSKIELLKLYAKCFSYDVVYDVLTAVSKQFGILNKFHLFRPRLVTIFHHPPFDKMMKYAKSDCSVFFTEELMNEAQKSIQDNRQVVCNRWYPEKAWYDINKLTLESKKVYDFLDNGKTARDHNLFIRCMRLMPNNRAVIVTDKKHIPTEYKEGENVDLFFQDEPNDLTMLQLCLKTKVMVIPLEENKKMLGPIGATSYMDTIALGMPVVTNEKAAFAKEIVDNGIGCLFKLNEESLAKALVQSLEKYDKLHNAMVSFSGSHSISKYTEMLNKYLFKKNV
;
A
#
# COMPACT_ATOMS: atom_id res chain seq x y z
N MET A 1 17.57 -0.67 -20.84
CA MET A 1 16.18 -1.19 -20.73
C MET A 1 15.25 -0.01 -20.50
N ARG A 2 14.07 -0.05 -21.13
CA ARG A 2 13.04 1.00 -21.03
C ARG A 2 11.81 0.43 -20.35
N ILE A 3 11.32 1.11 -19.30
CA ILE A 3 10.15 0.70 -18.53
C ILE A 3 9.03 1.72 -18.75
N LEU A 4 7.83 1.26 -19.06
CA LEU A 4 6.63 2.06 -19.05
C LEU A 4 5.87 1.76 -17.75
N PHE A 5 5.85 2.73 -16.83
CA PHE A 5 5.05 2.67 -15.61
C PHE A 5 3.63 3.16 -15.90
N VAL A 6 2.65 2.32 -15.65
CA VAL A 6 1.25 2.62 -15.92
C VAL A 6 0.45 2.59 -14.63
N SER A 7 -0.25 3.70 -14.34
CA SER A 7 -1.11 3.84 -13.16
C SER A 7 -2.42 4.54 -13.51
N ASN A 8 -3.44 4.40 -12.69
CA ASN A 8 -4.72 5.11 -12.84
C ASN A 8 -4.73 6.49 -12.17
N TYR A 9 -3.70 6.82 -11.37
CA TYR A 9 -3.53 8.13 -10.75
C TYR A 9 -2.11 8.65 -10.93
N ASN A 10 -1.93 9.97 -10.78
CA ASN A 10 -0.65 10.63 -10.98
C ASN A 10 0.07 10.83 -9.64
N ALA A 11 0.73 9.78 -9.13
CA ALA A 11 1.53 9.86 -7.91
C ALA A 11 2.90 10.51 -8.15
N TRP A 12 3.49 10.34 -9.34
CA TRP A 12 4.86 10.79 -9.62
C TRP A 12 5.06 12.30 -9.51
N ASP A 13 4.05 13.13 -9.86
CA ASP A 13 4.13 14.58 -9.68
C ASP A 13 4.17 14.98 -8.21
N LYS A 14 3.41 14.29 -7.34
CA LYS A 14 3.40 14.52 -5.90
C LYS A 14 4.70 14.06 -5.24
N VAL A 15 5.20 12.90 -5.65
CA VAL A 15 6.50 12.39 -5.20
C VAL A 15 7.63 13.32 -5.62
N GLY A 16 7.65 13.77 -6.88
CA GLY A 16 8.64 14.72 -7.38
C GLY A 16 8.63 16.09 -6.67
N LYS A 17 7.49 16.49 -6.09
CA LYS A 17 7.36 17.68 -5.24
C LYS A 17 7.70 17.43 -3.76
N GLY A 18 8.03 16.20 -3.38
CA GLY A 18 8.32 15.83 -1.99
C GLY A 18 7.12 15.80 -1.04
N VAL A 19 5.89 15.94 -1.56
CA VAL A 19 4.66 15.98 -0.73
C VAL A 19 4.00 14.60 -0.55
N MET A 20 4.56 13.57 -1.17
CA MET A 20 4.11 12.19 -1.10
C MET A 20 5.32 11.25 -1.07
N PRO A 21 5.33 10.21 -0.23
CA PRO A 21 6.44 9.27 -0.20
C PRO A 21 6.48 8.39 -1.47
N SER A 22 7.69 8.04 -1.90
CA SER A 22 7.93 7.33 -3.17
C SER A 22 7.42 5.89 -3.18
N HIS A 23 7.08 5.31 -2.04
CA HIS A 23 6.51 3.95 -2.03
C HIS A 23 5.18 3.86 -2.82
N HIS A 24 4.47 4.98 -3.03
CA HIS A 24 3.32 5.06 -3.94
C HIS A 24 3.68 4.87 -5.42
N LEU A 25 4.96 4.86 -5.76
CA LEU A 25 5.48 4.48 -7.08
C LEU A 25 5.92 3.01 -7.15
N PHE A 26 5.61 2.22 -6.10
CA PHE A 26 5.84 0.78 -6.08
C PHE A 26 7.27 0.39 -6.48
N GLY A 27 8.26 1.05 -5.89
CA GLY A 27 9.68 0.78 -6.06
C GLY A 27 10.34 1.39 -7.32
N VAL A 28 9.55 1.97 -8.24
CA VAL A 28 10.09 2.53 -9.49
C VAL A 28 11.05 3.69 -9.22
N ASN A 29 10.79 4.51 -8.20
CA ASN A 29 11.66 5.65 -7.88
C ASN A 29 13.08 5.19 -7.48
N GLU A 30 13.20 4.15 -6.67
CA GLU A 30 14.51 3.57 -6.32
C GLU A 30 15.23 2.93 -7.53
N MET A 31 14.47 2.47 -8.54
CA MET A 31 15.08 2.00 -9.79
C MET A 31 15.72 3.14 -10.56
N ILE A 32 15.11 4.35 -10.55
CA ILE A 32 15.68 5.54 -11.21
C ILE A 32 17.01 5.90 -10.54
N ASP A 33 17.05 5.94 -9.22
CA ASP A 33 18.26 6.28 -8.46
C ASP A 33 19.38 5.27 -8.72
N HIS A 34 19.07 3.99 -8.83
CA HIS A 34 20.04 2.96 -9.24
C HIS A 34 20.58 3.14 -10.65
N PHE A 35 19.84 3.77 -11.56
CA PHE A 35 20.28 4.04 -12.93
C PHE A 35 21.11 5.33 -13.06
N GLU A 36 21.09 6.23 -12.11
CA GLU A 36 21.76 7.54 -12.15
C GLU A 36 23.02 7.63 -11.28
N THR A 37 23.29 6.67 -10.39
CA THR A 37 24.50 6.69 -9.53
C THR A 37 25.75 6.15 -10.24
N PRO A 38 26.99 6.48 -9.83
CA PRO A 38 28.23 5.95 -10.42
C PRO A 38 28.34 4.43 -10.40
N ASP A 39 27.80 3.74 -9.38
CA ASP A 39 27.68 2.28 -9.35
C ASP A 39 26.68 1.76 -10.39
N SER A 40 25.87 2.63 -10.96
CA SER A 40 25.00 2.32 -12.10
C SER A 40 25.75 1.94 -13.36
N ALA A 41 27.08 2.12 -13.44
CA ALA A 41 27.87 1.64 -14.57
C ALA A 41 27.78 0.11 -14.70
N ILE A 42 27.75 -0.63 -13.58
CA ILE A 42 27.55 -2.08 -13.56
C ILE A 42 26.10 -2.42 -13.95
N LEU A 43 25.12 -1.70 -13.42
CA LEU A 43 23.71 -1.87 -13.79
C LEU A 43 23.44 -1.38 -15.23
N LYS A 44 24.07 -0.28 -15.66
CA LYS A 44 24.03 0.17 -17.08
C LYS A 44 24.62 -0.86 -18.03
N SER A 45 25.68 -1.57 -17.65
CA SER A 45 26.24 -2.65 -18.46
C SER A 45 25.34 -3.88 -18.51
N GLN A 46 24.64 -4.18 -17.42
CA GLN A 46 23.69 -5.31 -17.35
C GLN A 46 22.32 -5.00 -17.97
N PHE A 47 21.86 -3.76 -17.89
CA PHE A 47 20.49 -3.35 -18.25
C PHE A 47 20.42 -2.27 -19.33
N GLY A 48 21.55 -1.84 -19.88
CA GLY A 48 21.58 -0.99 -21.08
C GLY A 48 21.08 0.44 -20.91
N GLY A 49 21.33 1.09 -19.76
CA GLY A 49 20.93 2.48 -19.51
C GLY A 49 19.40 2.66 -19.57
N GLY A 50 18.73 2.46 -18.43
CA GLY A 50 17.27 2.42 -18.38
C GLY A 50 16.63 3.79 -18.39
N LYS A 51 15.52 3.92 -19.13
CA LYS A 51 14.58 5.05 -19.07
C LYS A 51 13.25 4.58 -18.52
N ILE A 52 12.69 5.33 -17.58
CA ILE A 52 11.34 5.10 -17.05
C ILE A 52 10.44 6.25 -17.50
N ASP A 53 9.36 5.91 -18.18
CA ASP A 53 8.32 6.85 -18.55
C ASP A 53 7.03 6.53 -17.79
N PHE A 54 6.31 7.55 -17.35
CA PHE A 54 5.06 7.43 -16.60
C PHE A 54 3.85 7.73 -17.49
N VAL A 55 2.78 6.94 -17.34
CA VAL A 55 1.52 7.16 -18.02
C VAL A 55 0.35 6.95 -17.05
N LYS A 56 -0.51 7.96 -16.97
CA LYS A 56 -1.79 7.86 -16.27
C LYS A 56 -2.85 7.30 -17.22
N VAL A 57 -3.55 6.26 -16.79
CA VAL A 57 -4.66 5.63 -17.52
C VAL A 57 -5.86 5.50 -16.59
N ALA A 58 -6.82 6.40 -16.73
CA ALA A 58 -8.05 6.38 -15.95
C ALA A 58 -9.24 6.38 -16.91
N ASN A 59 -10.01 5.28 -16.92
CA ASN A 59 -11.17 5.09 -17.81
C ASN A 59 -10.89 5.42 -19.29
N PRO A 60 -9.88 4.79 -19.92
CA PRO A 60 -9.43 5.19 -21.25
C PRO A 60 -10.47 4.86 -22.31
N SER A 61 -10.62 5.74 -23.29
CA SER A 61 -11.33 5.47 -24.52
C SER A 61 -10.62 4.40 -25.37
N LYS A 62 -11.32 3.82 -26.34
CA LYS A 62 -10.70 2.82 -27.26
C LYS A 62 -9.51 3.42 -28.04
N ILE A 63 -9.58 4.70 -28.39
CA ILE A 63 -8.50 5.40 -29.12
C ILE A 63 -7.27 5.56 -28.21
N GLU A 64 -7.46 5.96 -26.97
CA GLU A 64 -6.37 6.09 -25.98
C GLU A 64 -5.72 4.73 -25.70
N LEU A 65 -6.50 3.65 -25.59
CA LEU A 65 -5.96 2.30 -25.46
C LEU A 65 -5.12 1.88 -26.68
N LEU A 66 -5.56 2.22 -27.90
CA LEU A 66 -4.80 1.92 -29.13
C LEU A 66 -3.48 2.70 -29.16
N LYS A 67 -3.51 4.00 -28.80
CA LYS A 67 -2.30 4.81 -28.67
C LYS A 67 -1.34 4.27 -27.62
N LEU A 68 -1.87 3.87 -26.45
CA LEU A 68 -1.08 3.26 -25.39
C LEU A 68 -0.47 1.93 -25.82
N TYR A 69 -1.24 1.08 -26.50
CA TYR A 69 -0.75 -0.17 -27.07
C TYR A 69 0.44 0.07 -28.01
N ALA A 70 0.29 0.98 -28.98
CA ALA A 70 1.38 1.35 -29.88
C ALA A 70 2.62 1.88 -29.11
N LYS A 71 2.40 2.71 -28.08
CA LYS A 71 3.46 3.23 -27.22
C LYS A 71 4.22 2.10 -26.50
N CYS A 72 3.54 1.07 -26.03
CA CYS A 72 4.13 -0.05 -25.29
C CYS A 72 5.26 -0.74 -26.09
N PHE A 73 5.17 -0.82 -27.43
CA PHE A 73 6.20 -1.46 -28.25
C PHE A 73 7.57 -0.76 -28.23
N SER A 74 7.63 0.47 -27.71
CA SER A 74 8.88 1.20 -27.52
C SER A 74 9.57 0.87 -26.17
N TYR A 75 9.04 -0.06 -25.39
CA TYR A 75 9.56 -0.43 -24.07
C TYR A 75 9.85 -1.91 -23.99
N ASP A 76 10.78 -2.27 -23.10
CA ASP A 76 11.13 -3.65 -22.80
C ASP A 76 10.16 -4.24 -21.76
N VAL A 77 9.71 -3.40 -20.82
CA VAL A 77 8.80 -3.77 -19.73
C VAL A 77 7.65 -2.78 -19.65
N VAL A 78 6.43 -3.29 -19.47
CA VAL A 78 5.25 -2.53 -19.03
C VAL A 78 4.94 -2.93 -17.60
N TYR A 79 5.07 -1.98 -16.69
CA TYR A 79 4.80 -2.15 -15.27
C TYR A 79 3.46 -1.54 -14.93
N ASP A 80 2.43 -2.37 -14.87
CA ASP A 80 1.03 -1.99 -14.64
C ASP A 80 0.68 -2.12 -13.16
N VAL A 81 0.63 -0.99 -12.48
CA VAL A 81 0.43 -0.96 -11.03
C VAL A 81 -1.02 -0.74 -10.68
N LEU A 82 -1.95 -1.14 -10.79
CA LEU A 82 -3.38 -1.01 -10.47
C LEU A 82 -4.27 -1.65 -11.54
N THR A 83 -3.69 -2.61 -12.28
CA THR A 83 -4.41 -3.34 -13.33
C THR A 83 -5.09 -2.42 -14.36
N ALA A 84 -4.49 -1.24 -14.60
CA ALA A 84 -5.08 -0.21 -15.44
C ALA A 84 -5.22 -0.68 -16.91
N VAL A 85 -4.29 -1.50 -17.37
CA VAL A 85 -4.25 -1.98 -18.76
C VAL A 85 -4.13 -3.50 -18.88
N SER A 86 -3.80 -4.22 -17.83
CA SER A 86 -3.56 -5.66 -17.88
C SER A 86 -4.75 -6.47 -18.39
N LYS A 87 -5.98 -6.01 -18.16
CA LYS A 87 -7.20 -6.64 -18.70
C LYS A 87 -7.18 -6.69 -20.23
N GLN A 88 -6.78 -5.60 -20.89
CA GLN A 88 -6.77 -5.51 -22.35
C GLN A 88 -5.53 -6.14 -22.94
N PHE A 89 -4.36 -5.78 -22.41
CA PHE A 89 -3.07 -6.24 -22.96
C PHE A 89 -2.73 -7.67 -22.57
N GLY A 90 -3.25 -8.14 -21.43
CA GLY A 90 -3.11 -9.54 -21.04
C GLY A 90 -3.74 -10.53 -22.04
N ILE A 91 -4.84 -10.17 -22.70
CA ILE A 91 -5.43 -10.97 -23.77
C ILE A 91 -4.45 -11.05 -24.97
N LEU A 92 -3.87 -9.93 -25.37
CA LEU A 92 -2.89 -9.89 -26.46
C LEU A 92 -1.63 -10.69 -26.09
N ASN A 93 -1.21 -10.62 -24.83
CA ASN A 93 -0.08 -11.40 -24.34
C ASN A 93 -0.36 -12.92 -24.37
N LYS A 94 -1.59 -13.33 -24.14
CA LYS A 94 -2.02 -14.73 -24.31
C LYS A 94 -1.75 -15.26 -25.73
N PHE A 95 -1.89 -14.40 -26.73
CA PHE A 95 -1.69 -14.76 -28.14
C PHE A 95 -0.28 -14.37 -28.65
N HIS A 96 0.65 -14.01 -27.75
CA HIS A 96 2.00 -13.55 -28.09
C HIS A 96 2.03 -12.31 -29.00
N LEU A 97 0.96 -11.52 -29.00
CA LEU A 97 0.85 -10.28 -29.75
C LEU A 97 1.34 -9.06 -28.96
N PHE A 98 1.70 -9.23 -27.69
CA PHE A 98 2.24 -8.19 -26.83
C PHE A 98 3.73 -8.45 -26.57
N ARG A 99 4.59 -7.71 -27.24
CA ARG A 99 6.04 -7.92 -27.23
C ARG A 99 6.72 -7.54 -25.91
N PRO A 100 6.36 -6.39 -25.24
CA PRO A 100 6.98 -6.02 -23.96
C PRO A 100 6.64 -7.03 -22.88
N ARG A 101 7.56 -7.22 -21.93
CA ARG A 101 7.25 -7.99 -20.71
C ARG A 101 6.19 -7.27 -19.88
N LEU A 102 5.09 -7.92 -19.57
CA LEU A 102 4.00 -7.36 -18.77
C LEU A 102 4.12 -7.82 -17.32
N VAL A 103 4.40 -6.88 -16.43
CA VAL A 103 4.42 -7.10 -14.98
C VAL A 103 3.27 -6.34 -14.35
N THR A 104 2.41 -7.03 -13.62
CA THR A 104 1.18 -6.43 -13.06
C THR A 104 1.11 -6.63 -11.56
N ILE A 105 0.77 -5.55 -10.83
CA ILE A 105 0.42 -5.62 -9.40
C ILE A 105 -1.08 -5.77 -9.26
N PHE A 106 -1.50 -6.79 -8.53
CA PHE A 106 -2.90 -7.08 -8.22
C PHE A 106 -3.21 -6.72 -6.77
N HIS A 107 -4.11 -5.76 -6.58
CA HIS A 107 -4.46 -5.23 -5.27
C HIS A 107 -5.68 -5.91 -4.64
N HIS A 108 -6.68 -6.30 -5.42
CA HIS A 108 -7.97 -6.75 -4.90
C HIS A 108 -8.58 -7.90 -5.70
N PRO A 109 -9.27 -8.84 -5.03
CA PRO A 109 -10.17 -9.79 -5.69
C PRO A 109 -11.44 -9.06 -6.22
N PRO A 110 -12.27 -9.68 -7.08
CA PRO A 110 -12.17 -11.05 -7.55
C PRO A 110 -11.21 -11.20 -8.73
N PHE A 111 -10.41 -12.27 -8.70
CA PHE A 111 -9.42 -12.52 -9.74
C PHE A 111 -9.95 -13.42 -10.87
N ASP A 112 -11.06 -14.11 -10.66
CA ASP A 112 -11.57 -15.18 -11.54
C ASP A 112 -11.62 -14.77 -13.02
N LYS A 113 -12.22 -13.61 -13.32
CA LYS A 113 -12.29 -13.12 -14.69
C LYS A 113 -10.99 -12.43 -15.14
N MET A 114 -10.35 -11.67 -14.21
CA MET A 114 -9.12 -10.98 -14.52
C MET A 114 -7.98 -11.95 -14.79
N MET A 115 -7.79 -12.94 -13.93
CA MET A 115 -6.70 -13.90 -14.04
C MET A 115 -6.90 -14.90 -15.19
N LYS A 116 -8.14 -15.24 -15.53
CA LYS A 116 -8.45 -16.10 -16.66
C LYS A 116 -8.10 -15.48 -18.01
N TYR A 117 -8.22 -14.15 -18.12
CA TYR A 117 -8.04 -13.42 -19.39
C TYR A 117 -6.84 -12.49 -19.38
N ALA A 118 -6.44 -11.93 -18.23
CA ALA A 118 -5.30 -11.03 -18.11
C ALA A 118 -4.03 -11.83 -17.82
N LYS A 119 -3.32 -12.24 -18.86
CA LYS A 119 -2.07 -12.98 -18.72
C LYS A 119 -0.88 -12.04 -18.67
N SER A 120 -0.44 -11.71 -17.46
CA SER A 120 0.83 -11.02 -17.23
C SER A 120 1.99 -12.03 -17.23
N ASP A 121 3.17 -11.62 -17.67
CA ASP A 121 4.38 -12.44 -17.56
C ASP A 121 4.82 -12.63 -16.12
N CYS A 122 4.56 -11.61 -15.29
CA CYS A 122 4.70 -11.69 -13.85
C CYS A 122 3.50 -11.02 -13.16
N SER A 123 2.88 -11.72 -12.24
CA SER A 123 1.77 -11.25 -11.41
C SER A 123 2.27 -11.08 -9.97
N VAL A 124 2.25 -9.85 -9.47
CA VAL A 124 2.73 -9.49 -8.13
C VAL A 124 1.56 -9.27 -7.20
N PHE A 125 1.61 -9.90 -6.03
CA PHE A 125 0.61 -9.78 -4.96
C PHE A 125 1.28 -9.30 -3.68
N PHE A 126 0.56 -8.54 -2.84
CA PHE A 126 1.12 -8.02 -1.60
C PHE A 126 1.02 -8.98 -0.41
N THR A 127 0.20 -10.02 -0.52
CA THR A 127 0.03 -11.02 0.53
C THR A 127 0.03 -12.43 -0.07
N GLU A 128 0.44 -13.41 0.75
CA GLU A 128 0.44 -14.82 0.35
C GLU A 128 -0.99 -15.34 0.15
N GLU A 129 -1.93 -14.91 1.00
CA GLU A 129 -3.33 -15.30 0.91
C GLU A 129 -3.93 -14.87 -0.43
N LEU A 130 -3.64 -13.62 -0.84
CA LEU A 130 -4.09 -13.07 -2.10
C LEU A 130 -3.46 -13.80 -3.30
N MET A 131 -2.17 -14.08 -3.20
CA MET A 131 -1.45 -14.88 -4.20
C MET A 131 -2.04 -16.29 -4.33
N ASN A 132 -2.24 -16.98 -3.21
CA ASN A 132 -2.79 -18.34 -3.18
C ASN A 132 -4.22 -18.38 -3.74
N GLU A 133 -5.04 -17.38 -3.46
CA GLU A 133 -6.38 -17.28 -4.04
C GLU A 133 -6.33 -17.07 -5.56
N ALA A 134 -5.44 -16.21 -6.03
CA ALA A 134 -5.25 -15.98 -7.45
C ALA A 134 -4.70 -17.21 -8.19
N GLN A 135 -3.80 -17.96 -7.58
CA GLN A 135 -3.22 -19.18 -8.16
C GLN A 135 -4.28 -20.25 -8.49
N LYS A 136 -5.38 -20.31 -7.75
CA LYS A 136 -6.51 -21.22 -8.07
C LYS A 136 -7.10 -20.96 -9.46
N SER A 137 -6.96 -19.74 -9.96
CA SER A 137 -7.49 -19.31 -11.27
C SER A 137 -6.43 -19.27 -12.37
N ILE A 138 -5.14 -19.38 -12.02
CA ILE A 138 -4.02 -19.35 -12.97
C ILE A 138 -3.66 -20.76 -13.37
N GLN A 139 -3.83 -21.10 -14.64
CA GLN A 139 -3.62 -22.45 -15.19
C GLN A 139 -2.29 -22.61 -15.95
N ASP A 140 -1.39 -21.63 -15.91
CA ASP A 140 -0.15 -21.67 -16.69
C ASP A 140 1.10 -21.40 -15.84
N ASN A 141 2.27 -21.74 -16.40
CA ASN A 141 3.59 -21.63 -15.76
C ASN A 141 4.11 -20.20 -15.62
N ARG A 142 3.24 -19.19 -15.63
CA ARG A 142 3.66 -17.79 -15.48
C ARG A 142 4.08 -17.47 -14.07
N GLN A 143 4.94 -16.49 -13.95
CA GLN A 143 5.49 -16.11 -12.68
C GLN A 143 4.43 -15.44 -11.79
N VAL A 144 4.15 -16.04 -10.64
CA VAL A 144 3.24 -15.52 -9.63
C VAL A 144 4.04 -15.37 -8.35
N VAL A 145 4.09 -14.15 -7.81
CA VAL A 145 4.96 -13.83 -6.69
C VAL A 145 4.24 -13.02 -5.62
N CYS A 146 4.55 -13.31 -4.37
CA CYS A 146 4.21 -12.44 -3.26
C CYS A 146 5.39 -11.50 -3.02
N ASN A 147 5.13 -10.20 -3.05
CA ASN A 147 6.11 -9.17 -2.72
C ASN A 147 5.43 -8.13 -1.84
N ARG A 148 5.74 -8.15 -0.54
CA ARG A 148 5.12 -7.26 0.44
C ARG A 148 5.55 -5.83 0.23
N TRP A 149 4.57 -4.93 0.22
CA TRP A 149 4.77 -3.51 0.03
C TRP A 149 5.12 -2.84 1.36
N TYR A 150 6.21 -2.08 1.40
CA TYR A 150 6.74 -1.41 2.59
C TYR A 150 6.96 0.09 2.34
N PRO A 151 7.04 0.91 3.41
CA PRO A 151 7.17 2.36 3.28
C PRO A 151 8.56 2.81 2.84
N GLU A 152 8.62 4.00 2.25
CA GLU A 152 9.84 4.80 2.10
C GLU A 152 10.09 5.58 3.39
N LYS A 153 10.91 5.04 4.27
CA LYS A 153 11.18 5.63 5.58
C LYS A 153 11.85 7.01 5.50
N ALA A 154 12.74 7.22 4.52
CA ALA A 154 13.49 8.46 4.37
C ALA A 154 12.58 9.70 4.25
N TRP A 155 11.47 9.59 3.51
CA TRP A 155 10.50 10.67 3.38
C TRP A 155 9.89 11.06 4.75
N TYR A 156 9.52 10.08 5.57
CA TYR A 156 8.97 10.32 6.91
C TYR A 156 10.04 10.91 7.83
N ASP A 157 11.27 10.42 7.79
CA ASP A 157 12.37 10.90 8.62
C ASP A 157 12.72 12.37 8.34
N ILE A 158 12.67 12.79 7.09
CA ILE A 158 12.92 14.19 6.69
C ILE A 158 11.74 15.07 7.12
N ASN A 159 10.51 14.69 6.79
CA ASN A 159 9.37 15.57 7.01
C ASN A 159 8.96 15.69 8.48
N LYS A 160 9.17 14.65 9.31
CA LYS A 160 8.88 14.73 10.75
C LYS A 160 9.71 15.78 11.49
N LEU A 161 10.89 16.17 10.97
CA LEU A 161 11.74 17.17 11.62
C LEU A 161 11.12 18.57 11.65
N THR A 162 10.20 18.86 10.75
CA THR A 162 9.55 20.17 10.63
C THR A 162 8.16 20.21 11.25
N LEU A 163 7.68 19.08 11.80
CA LEU A 163 6.32 18.94 12.29
C LEU A 163 6.29 18.75 13.82
N GLU A 164 5.19 19.21 14.42
CA GLU A 164 4.97 19.05 15.86
C GLU A 164 4.66 17.58 16.20
N SER A 165 5.37 17.02 17.19
CA SER A 165 5.25 15.63 17.62
C SER A 165 4.63 15.42 19.01
N LYS A 166 4.12 16.50 19.65
CA LYS A 166 3.44 16.38 20.96
C LYS A 166 2.19 15.52 20.82
N LYS A 167 2.12 14.42 21.57
CA LYS A 167 0.98 13.50 21.56
C LYS A 167 -0.26 14.18 22.15
N VAL A 168 -1.33 14.23 21.37
CA VAL A 168 -2.64 14.82 21.71
C VAL A 168 -3.72 13.75 21.72
N TYR A 169 -3.57 12.74 20.85
CA TYR A 169 -4.50 11.63 20.70
C TYR A 169 -3.88 10.31 21.17
N ASP A 170 -4.69 9.47 21.77
CA ASP A 170 -4.29 8.09 22.04
C ASP A 170 -4.44 7.22 20.79
N PHE A 171 -5.48 7.48 19.97
CA PHE A 171 -5.83 6.65 18.84
C PHE A 171 -6.12 7.47 17.57
N LEU A 172 -5.69 6.92 16.43
CA LEU A 172 -6.01 7.43 15.09
C LEU A 172 -6.59 6.30 14.23
N ASP A 173 -7.80 6.51 13.73
CA ASP A 173 -8.37 5.68 12.67
C ASP A 173 -8.31 6.44 11.34
N ASN A 174 -7.51 5.96 10.41
CA ASN A 174 -7.30 6.58 9.11
C ASN A 174 -7.76 5.69 7.98
N GLY A 175 -8.67 6.20 7.17
CA GLY A 175 -9.10 5.56 5.95
C GLY A 175 -10.61 5.68 5.71
N LYS A 176 -11.02 5.38 4.49
CA LYS A 176 -12.41 5.47 4.04
C LYS A 176 -12.92 4.19 3.39
N THR A 177 -12.05 3.28 3.01
CA THR A 177 -12.46 2.06 2.34
C THR A 177 -12.55 0.93 3.34
N ALA A 178 -13.74 0.33 3.47
CA ALA A 178 -14.02 -0.80 4.34
C ALA A 178 -13.51 -0.59 5.79
N ARG A 179 -13.81 0.59 6.35
CA ARG A 179 -13.53 0.92 7.76
C ARG A 179 -14.83 0.87 8.56
N ASP A 180 -14.81 0.17 9.67
CA ASP A 180 -15.89 0.20 10.66
C ASP A 180 -15.63 1.32 11.69
N HIS A 181 -15.75 2.57 11.22
CA HIS A 181 -15.63 3.74 12.07
C HIS A 181 -16.71 3.75 13.19
N ASN A 182 -17.89 3.19 12.91
CA ASN A 182 -18.96 3.14 13.90
C ASN A 182 -18.60 2.21 15.08
N LEU A 183 -18.03 1.03 14.81
CA LEU A 183 -17.51 0.15 15.86
C LEU A 183 -16.45 0.88 16.70
N PHE A 184 -15.54 1.61 16.04
CA PHE A 184 -14.50 2.37 16.75
C PHE A 184 -15.09 3.47 17.65
N ILE A 185 -16.07 4.25 17.16
CA ILE A 185 -16.76 5.29 17.96
C ILE A 185 -17.46 4.69 19.17
N ARG A 186 -18.24 3.60 19.00
CA ARG A 186 -18.90 2.92 20.11
C ARG A 186 -17.90 2.44 21.16
N CYS A 187 -16.76 1.92 20.71
CA CYS A 187 -15.69 1.52 21.60
C CYS A 187 -15.09 2.72 22.37
N MET A 188 -14.88 3.86 21.71
CA MET A 188 -14.34 5.07 22.34
C MET A 188 -15.27 5.64 23.42
N ARG A 189 -16.60 5.48 23.30
CA ARG A 189 -17.56 5.84 24.35
C ARG A 189 -17.36 5.04 25.65
N LEU A 190 -16.82 3.81 25.56
CA LEU A 190 -16.43 3.02 26.74
C LEU A 190 -15.11 3.49 27.37
N MET A 191 -14.40 4.40 26.71
CA MET A 191 -13.08 4.89 27.10
C MET A 191 -13.06 6.44 27.22
N PRO A 192 -13.86 7.05 28.09
CA PRO A 192 -14.11 8.51 28.11
C PRO A 192 -12.87 9.35 28.46
N ASN A 193 -11.86 8.77 29.07
CA ASN A 193 -10.59 9.44 29.41
C ASN A 193 -9.55 9.42 28.27
N ASN A 194 -9.84 8.73 27.18
CA ASN A 194 -8.96 8.64 26.01
C ASN A 194 -9.49 9.54 24.88
N ARG A 195 -8.59 10.06 24.07
CA ARG A 195 -8.94 10.87 22.90
C ARG A 195 -8.56 10.16 21.62
N ALA A 196 -9.44 10.23 20.64
CA ALA A 196 -9.21 9.69 19.31
C ALA A 196 -9.47 10.72 18.21
N VAL A 197 -8.91 10.46 17.03
CA VAL A 197 -9.24 11.17 15.80
C VAL A 197 -9.54 10.16 14.70
N ILE A 198 -10.62 10.42 13.93
CA ILE A 198 -10.97 9.69 12.73
C ILE A 198 -10.68 10.58 11.53
N VAL A 199 -9.95 10.06 10.54
CA VAL A 199 -9.70 10.72 9.26
C VAL A 199 -10.45 9.99 8.16
N THR A 200 -11.42 10.68 7.56
CA THR A 200 -12.25 10.15 6.49
C THR A 200 -12.64 11.25 5.50
N ASP A 201 -13.46 10.98 4.52
CA ASP A 201 -14.04 12.00 3.63
C ASP A 201 -15.53 12.24 3.96
N LYS A 202 -16.09 13.32 3.40
CA LYS A 202 -17.49 13.74 3.64
C LYS A 202 -18.53 12.71 3.21
N LYS A 203 -18.16 11.74 2.37
CA LYS A 203 -19.07 10.67 1.90
C LYS A 203 -19.12 9.49 2.87
N HIS A 204 -18.14 9.37 3.76
CA HIS A 204 -17.99 8.27 4.69
C HIS A 204 -18.05 8.71 6.15
N ILE A 205 -18.88 9.75 6.44
CA ILE A 205 -19.13 10.21 7.81
C ILE A 205 -19.77 9.07 8.61
N PRO A 206 -19.18 8.68 9.74
CA PRO A 206 -19.76 7.64 10.58
C PRO A 206 -21.13 8.07 11.12
N THR A 207 -22.12 7.19 11.05
CA THR A 207 -23.48 7.47 11.52
C THR A 207 -23.58 7.60 13.05
N GLU A 208 -22.64 6.99 13.75
CA GLU A 208 -22.52 7.03 15.22
C GLU A 208 -21.81 8.29 15.74
N TYR A 209 -21.19 9.09 14.85
CA TYR A 209 -20.44 10.27 15.27
C TYR A 209 -21.34 11.33 15.90
N LYS A 210 -20.91 11.88 17.04
CA LYS A 210 -21.52 13.03 17.70
C LYS A 210 -20.44 14.04 18.09
N GLU A 211 -20.68 15.29 17.75
CA GLU A 211 -19.80 16.39 18.11
C GLU A 211 -19.71 16.55 19.64
N GLY A 212 -18.52 16.83 20.17
CA GLY A 212 -18.30 17.01 21.61
C GLY A 212 -18.02 15.72 22.38
N GLU A 213 -18.05 14.54 21.74
CA GLU A 213 -17.53 13.30 22.31
C GLU A 213 -15.99 13.27 22.27
N ASN A 214 -15.38 12.23 22.81
CA ASN A 214 -13.93 12.06 22.87
C ASN A 214 -13.27 11.61 21.56
N VAL A 215 -13.97 11.74 20.43
CA VAL A 215 -13.53 11.45 19.07
C VAL A 215 -13.64 12.71 18.22
N ASP A 216 -12.53 13.19 17.72
CA ASP A 216 -12.50 14.27 16.75
C ASP A 216 -12.64 13.71 15.33
N LEU A 217 -13.34 14.40 14.43
CA LEU A 217 -13.49 14.01 13.03
C LEU A 217 -12.75 14.99 12.14
N PHE A 218 -11.81 14.45 11.34
CA PHE A 218 -11.03 15.24 10.37
C PHE A 218 -11.38 14.81 8.95
N PHE A 219 -11.77 15.79 8.12
CA PHE A 219 -12.12 15.52 6.73
C PHE A 219 -10.93 15.73 5.80
N GLN A 220 -10.65 14.72 5.01
CA GLN A 220 -9.63 14.75 3.97
C GLN A 220 -10.21 14.24 2.66
N ASP A 221 -10.75 15.15 1.85
CA ASP A 221 -11.36 14.80 0.57
C ASP A 221 -10.31 14.36 -0.45
N GLU A 222 -9.13 15.00 -0.45
CA GLU A 222 -7.97 14.57 -1.24
C GLU A 222 -6.82 14.08 -0.34
N PRO A 223 -6.12 13.00 -0.72
CA PRO A 223 -4.96 12.52 0.00
C PRO A 223 -3.88 13.60 0.15
N ASN A 224 -3.52 13.91 1.39
CA ASN A 224 -2.45 14.81 1.76
C ASN A 224 -1.54 14.13 2.79
N ASP A 225 -0.45 13.58 2.34
CA ASP A 225 0.42 12.75 3.17
C ASP A 225 1.12 13.56 4.28
N LEU A 226 1.42 14.85 4.07
CA LEU A 226 1.96 15.71 5.12
C LEU A 226 0.95 15.97 6.25
N THR A 227 -0.32 16.19 5.92
CA THR A 227 -1.38 16.31 6.94
C THR A 227 -1.56 15.01 7.70
N MET A 228 -1.51 13.87 7.02
CA MET A 228 -1.57 12.56 7.66
C MET A 228 -0.38 12.31 8.56
N LEU A 229 0.83 12.62 8.11
CA LEU A 229 2.04 12.55 8.92
C LEU A 229 1.92 13.39 10.20
N GLN A 230 1.39 14.61 10.09
CA GLN A 230 1.16 15.48 11.26
C GLN A 230 0.20 14.84 12.28
N LEU A 231 -0.88 14.21 11.82
CA LEU A 231 -1.84 13.53 12.71
C LEU A 231 -1.24 12.27 13.33
N CYS A 232 -0.49 11.49 12.56
CA CYS A 232 0.24 10.33 13.09
C CYS A 232 1.25 10.73 14.17
N LEU A 233 2.00 11.82 13.96
CA LEU A 233 2.96 12.32 14.96
C LEU A 233 2.27 12.77 16.26
N LYS A 234 1.04 13.28 16.18
CA LYS A 234 0.22 13.69 17.34
C LYS A 234 -0.51 12.53 18.01
N THR A 235 -0.41 11.30 17.51
CA THR A 235 -1.14 10.13 17.99
C THR A 235 -0.21 9.03 18.48
N LYS A 236 -0.63 8.26 19.50
CA LYS A 236 0.14 7.13 20.04
C LYS A 236 -0.02 5.86 19.20
N VAL A 237 -1.25 5.46 18.87
CA VAL A 237 -1.60 4.15 18.31
C VAL A 237 -2.49 4.33 17.07
N MET A 238 -2.15 3.65 15.97
CA MET A 238 -3.02 3.54 14.80
C MET A 238 -4.03 2.43 15.00
N VAL A 239 -5.30 2.73 14.70
CA VAL A 239 -6.38 1.74 14.71
C VAL A 239 -6.84 1.54 13.25
N ILE A 240 -6.92 0.29 12.82
CA ILE A 240 -7.37 -0.07 11.47
C ILE A 240 -8.57 -1.03 11.61
N PRO A 241 -9.77 -0.49 11.91
CA PRO A 241 -10.96 -1.29 12.13
C PRO A 241 -11.60 -1.66 10.80
N LEU A 242 -11.21 -2.79 10.22
CA LEU A 242 -11.72 -3.21 8.94
C LEU A 242 -13.11 -3.85 9.07
N GLU A 243 -14.02 -3.51 8.17
CA GLU A 243 -15.30 -4.21 8.02
C GLU A 243 -15.08 -5.66 7.55
N GLU A 244 -15.89 -6.58 8.05
CA GLU A 244 -15.85 -7.97 7.59
C GLU A 244 -16.42 -8.07 6.17
N ASN A 245 -15.54 -8.19 5.18
CA ASN A 245 -15.94 -8.42 3.80
C ASN A 245 -14.91 -9.27 3.03
N LYS A 246 -15.31 -9.78 1.86
CA LYS A 246 -14.45 -10.63 1.01
C LYS A 246 -13.16 -9.93 0.52
N LYS A 247 -13.06 -8.60 0.61
CA LYS A 247 -11.89 -7.85 0.19
C LYS A 247 -10.78 -7.81 1.25
N MET A 248 -11.01 -8.33 2.46
CA MET A 248 -10.02 -8.33 3.55
C MET A 248 -8.75 -9.11 3.22
N LEU A 249 -8.80 -10.05 2.26
CA LEU A 249 -7.61 -10.73 1.75
C LEU A 249 -6.65 -9.80 1.00
N GLY A 250 -7.16 -8.66 0.52
CA GLY A 250 -6.37 -7.64 -0.16
C GLY A 250 -5.66 -6.70 0.80
N PRO A 251 -4.83 -5.78 0.28
CA PRO A 251 -4.06 -4.82 1.07
C PRO A 251 -4.91 -3.65 1.59
N ILE A 252 -6.18 -3.91 1.98
CA ILE A 252 -7.03 -2.90 2.61
C ILE A 252 -6.40 -2.52 3.94
N GLY A 253 -6.21 -1.22 4.15
CA GLY A 253 -5.51 -0.71 5.33
C GLY A 253 -3.98 -0.68 5.20
N ALA A 254 -3.41 -1.18 4.10
CA ALA A 254 -1.96 -1.24 3.92
C ALA A 254 -1.29 0.15 3.96
N THR A 255 -1.90 1.20 3.44
CA THR A 255 -1.34 2.57 3.52
C THR A 255 -1.24 3.04 4.96
N SER A 256 -2.30 2.90 5.76
CA SER A 256 -2.26 3.22 7.19
C SER A 256 -1.26 2.32 7.95
N TYR A 257 -1.15 1.04 7.57
CA TYR A 257 -0.15 0.14 8.14
C TYR A 257 1.29 0.55 7.76
N MET A 258 1.53 1.04 6.55
CA MET A 258 2.84 1.59 6.16
C MET A 258 3.22 2.84 6.97
N ASP A 259 2.26 3.73 7.27
CA ASP A 259 2.50 4.87 8.16
C ASP A 259 2.98 4.39 9.53
N THR A 260 2.39 3.31 10.07
CA THR A 260 2.82 2.74 11.37
C THR A 260 4.24 2.21 11.33
N ILE A 261 4.61 1.48 10.27
CA ILE A 261 5.97 0.95 10.09
C ILE A 261 6.98 2.10 9.98
N ALA A 262 6.68 3.10 9.15
CA ALA A 262 7.59 4.24 8.92
C ALA A 262 7.86 5.04 10.20
N LEU A 263 6.86 5.19 11.06
CA LEU A 263 6.90 6.04 12.25
C LEU A 263 7.19 5.29 13.57
N GLY A 264 7.32 3.97 13.52
CA GLY A 264 7.44 3.17 14.73
C GLY A 264 6.16 3.12 15.57
N MET A 265 5.00 3.40 14.97
CA MET A 265 3.72 3.56 15.65
C MET A 265 3.03 2.21 15.88
N PRO A 266 2.67 1.82 17.11
CA PRO A 266 1.91 0.60 17.37
C PRO A 266 0.59 0.58 16.62
N VAL A 267 0.11 -0.63 16.25
CA VAL A 267 -1.10 -0.80 15.46
C VAL A 267 -2.11 -1.73 16.16
N VAL A 268 -3.41 -1.39 16.05
CA VAL A 268 -4.52 -2.25 16.45
C VAL A 268 -5.38 -2.54 15.22
N THR A 269 -5.62 -3.81 14.93
CA THR A 269 -6.44 -4.22 13.77
C THR A 269 -7.18 -5.53 14.01
N ASN A 270 -8.08 -5.90 13.09
CA ASN A 270 -8.77 -7.19 13.19
C ASN A 270 -7.83 -8.37 12.96
N GLU A 271 -8.12 -9.49 13.61
CA GLU A 271 -7.41 -10.76 13.43
C GLU A 271 -7.47 -11.32 11.98
N LYS A 272 -8.42 -10.86 11.17
CA LYS A 272 -8.59 -11.25 9.75
C LYS A 272 -7.91 -10.30 8.75
N ALA A 273 -7.25 -9.24 9.23
CA ALA A 273 -6.51 -8.33 8.34
C ALA A 273 -5.35 -9.05 7.65
N ALA A 274 -5.07 -8.71 6.41
CA ALA A 274 -4.01 -9.36 5.61
C ALA A 274 -2.61 -9.26 6.23
N PHE A 275 -2.39 -8.31 7.14
CA PHE A 275 -1.14 -8.12 7.88
C PHE A 275 -1.23 -8.55 9.37
N ALA A 276 -2.34 -9.17 9.80
CA ALA A 276 -2.54 -9.58 11.20
C ALA A 276 -1.47 -10.55 11.70
N LYS A 277 -1.12 -11.56 10.88
CA LYS A 277 -0.05 -12.52 11.21
C LYS A 277 1.29 -11.81 11.45
N GLU A 278 1.66 -10.87 10.60
CA GLU A 278 2.91 -10.10 10.71
C GLU A 278 2.95 -9.27 11.99
N ILE A 279 1.81 -8.68 12.39
CA ILE A 279 1.67 -7.92 13.64
C ILE A 279 1.95 -8.80 14.86
N VAL A 280 1.36 -10.00 14.90
CA VAL A 280 1.53 -10.94 16.02
C VAL A 280 2.95 -11.48 16.07
N ASP A 281 3.45 -11.99 14.95
CA ASP A 281 4.77 -12.63 14.86
C ASP A 281 5.91 -11.69 15.29
N ASN A 282 5.74 -10.38 15.06
CA ASN A 282 6.74 -9.36 15.39
C ASN A 282 6.42 -8.56 16.66
N GLY A 283 5.28 -8.80 17.31
CA GLY A 283 4.87 -8.11 18.53
C GLY A 283 4.74 -6.59 18.39
N ILE A 284 4.28 -6.12 17.21
CA ILE A 284 4.22 -4.71 16.83
C ILE A 284 2.84 -4.07 17.00
N GLY A 285 1.88 -4.80 17.57
CA GLY A 285 0.53 -4.31 17.78
C GLY A 285 -0.36 -5.33 18.48
N CYS A 286 -1.67 -5.03 18.50
CA CYS A 286 -2.70 -5.88 19.08
C CYS A 286 -3.78 -6.22 18.06
N LEU A 287 -4.37 -7.42 18.18
CA LEU A 287 -5.48 -7.84 17.33
C LEU A 287 -6.79 -7.85 18.11
N PHE A 288 -7.90 -7.64 17.41
CA PHE A 288 -9.23 -7.75 17.96
C PHE A 288 -10.18 -8.57 17.06
N LYS A 289 -11.21 -9.16 17.68
CA LYS A 289 -12.37 -9.72 17.01
C LYS A 289 -13.39 -8.62 16.74
N LEU A 290 -14.22 -8.76 15.71
CA LEU A 290 -15.18 -7.73 15.27
C LEU A 290 -16.34 -7.51 16.27
N ASN A 291 -16.00 -7.08 17.48
CA ASN A 291 -16.94 -6.63 18.50
C ASN A 291 -16.29 -5.58 19.42
N GLU A 292 -17.11 -4.81 20.09
CA GLU A 292 -16.72 -3.67 20.92
C GLU A 292 -15.81 -4.05 22.09
N GLU A 293 -16.17 -5.14 22.80
CA GLU A 293 -15.41 -5.62 23.96
C GLU A 293 -13.98 -6.02 23.58
N SER A 294 -13.83 -6.76 22.49
CA SER A 294 -12.52 -7.19 22.00
C SER A 294 -11.69 -6.00 21.50
N LEU A 295 -12.30 -5.03 20.82
CA LEU A 295 -11.61 -3.81 20.39
C LEU A 295 -11.19 -2.98 21.61
N ALA A 296 -12.08 -2.73 22.59
CA ALA A 296 -11.73 -1.98 23.79
C ALA A 296 -10.56 -2.62 24.54
N LYS A 297 -10.58 -3.94 24.70
CA LYS A 297 -9.47 -4.69 25.31
C LYS A 297 -8.16 -4.51 24.56
N ALA A 298 -8.18 -4.58 23.21
CA ALA A 298 -7.00 -4.40 22.39
C ALA A 298 -6.46 -2.96 22.46
N LEU A 299 -7.34 -1.95 22.53
CA LEU A 299 -6.95 -0.54 22.69
C LEU A 299 -6.28 -0.30 24.05
N VAL A 300 -6.89 -0.78 25.16
CA VAL A 300 -6.28 -0.69 26.49
C VAL A 300 -4.92 -1.37 26.51
N GLN A 301 -4.83 -2.61 26.02
CA GLN A 301 -3.59 -3.37 25.97
C GLN A 301 -2.51 -2.66 25.15
N SER A 302 -2.87 -1.97 24.06
CA SER A 302 -1.92 -1.24 23.21
C SER A 302 -1.32 -0.03 23.94
N LEU A 303 -2.08 0.64 24.81
CA LEU A 303 -1.57 1.72 25.65
C LEU A 303 -0.72 1.21 26.81
N GLU A 304 -1.17 0.16 27.51
CA GLU A 304 -0.41 -0.45 28.63
C GLU A 304 0.95 -0.98 28.18
N LYS A 305 1.04 -1.47 26.96
CA LYS A 305 2.27 -2.03 26.36
C LYS A 305 2.93 -1.08 25.36
N TYR A 306 2.59 0.20 25.37
CA TYR A 306 2.98 1.16 24.34
C TYR A 306 4.49 1.13 24.04
N ASP A 307 5.33 1.29 25.05
CA ASP A 307 6.79 1.33 24.86
C ASP A 307 7.33 0.03 24.29
N LYS A 308 6.82 -1.11 24.73
CA LYS A 308 7.20 -2.42 24.19
C LYS A 308 6.83 -2.55 22.72
N LEU A 309 5.59 -2.20 22.36
CA LEU A 309 5.09 -2.28 20.99
C LEU A 309 5.79 -1.27 20.07
N HIS A 310 6.03 -0.05 20.57
CA HIS A 310 6.78 0.98 19.87
C HIS A 310 8.22 0.53 19.53
N ASN A 311 8.96 0.04 20.53
CA ASN A 311 10.32 -0.45 20.35
C ASN A 311 10.38 -1.62 19.35
N ALA A 312 9.41 -2.55 19.43
CA ALA A 312 9.30 -3.65 18.48
C ALA A 312 9.03 -3.13 17.05
N MET A 313 8.13 -2.13 16.89
CA MET A 313 7.82 -1.53 15.59
C MET A 313 9.03 -0.77 15.03
N VAL A 314 9.78 -0.04 15.85
CA VAL A 314 11.03 0.64 15.43
C VAL A 314 12.06 -0.38 14.93
N SER A 315 12.24 -1.50 15.65
CA SER A 315 13.12 -2.59 15.22
C SER A 315 12.65 -3.21 13.91
N PHE A 316 11.34 -3.49 13.79
CA PHE A 316 10.73 -4.04 12.57
C PHE A 316 10.93 -3.10 11.38
N SER A 317 10.70 -1.80 11.55
CA SER A 317 10.89 -0.74 10.55
C SER A 317 12.32 -0.72 9.97
N GLY A 318 13.33 -1.01 10.77
CA GLY A 318 14.73 -1.01 10.34
C GLY A 318 15.05 -2.00 9.22
N SER A 319 14.27 -3.07 9.08
CA SER A 319 14.47 -4.13 8.07
C SER A 319 13.34 -4.20 7.02
N HIS A 320 12.34 -3.31 7.10
CA HIS A 320 11.14 -3.34 6.26
C HIS A 320 10.89 -1.99 5.59
N SER A 321 11.60 -1.76 4.49
CA SER A 321 11.52 -0.55 3.68
C SER A 321 11.18 -0.84 2.23
N ILE A 322 10.88 0.21 1.45
CA ILE A 322 10.63 0.12 0.01
C ILE A 322 11.82 -0.49 -0.74
N SER A 323 13.05 -0.33 -0.26
CA SER A 323 14.25 -0.93 -0.87
C SER A 323 14.16 -2.46 -0.91
N LYS A 324 13.66 -3.09 0.17
CA LYS A 324 13.42 -4.54 0.20
C LYS A 324 12.38 -4.97 -0.85
N TYR A 325 11.32 -4.17 -1.01
CA TYR A 325 10.32 -4.40 -2.05
C TYR A 325 10.96 -4.30 -3.44
N THR A 326 11.76 -3.26 -3.69
CA THR A 326 12.42 -3.00 -4.97
C THR A 326 13.45 -4.09 -5.31
N GLU A 327 14.23 -4.54 -4.34
CA GLU A 327 15.18 -5.65 -4.53
C GLU A 327 14.49 -6.93 -5.02
N MET A 328 13.37 -7.29 -4.38
CA MET A 328 12.56 -8.43 -4.81
C MET A 328 11.96 -8.22 -6.19
N LEU A 329 11.41 -7.03 -6.45
CA LEU A 329 10.82 -6.68 -7.73
C LEU A 329 11.83 -6.76 -8.87
N ASN A 330 13.07 -6.30 -8.67
CA ASN A 330 14.14 -6.35 -9.65
C ASN A 330 14.41 -7.80 -10.13
N LYS A 331 14.33 -8.79 -9.24
CA LYS A 331 14.49 -10.20 -9.60
C LYS A 331 13.44 -10.68 -10.62
N TYR A 332 12.27 -10.05 -10.64
CA TYR A 332 11.14 -10.44 -11.47
C TYR A 332 10.96 -9.57 -12.71
N LEU A 333 11.24 -8.26 -12.60
CA LEU A 333 11.19 -7.36 -13.75
C LEU A 333 12.23 -7.73 -14.82
N PHE A 334 13.42 -8.18 -14.37
CA PHE A 334 14.60 -8.30 -15.22
C PHE A 334 14.97 -9.74 -15.57
N LYS A 335 14.30 -10.76 -15.04
CA LYS A 335 14.54 -12.13 -15.49
C LYS A 335 14.22 -12.24 -16.99
N LYS A 336 15.25 -12.40 -17.82
CA LYS A 336 15.06 -12.96 -19.16
C LYS A 336 14.46 -14.36 -18.97
N ASN A 337 13.36 -14.65 -19.65
CA ASN A 337 12.93 -16.03 -19.81
C ASN A 337 14.08 -16.76 -20.51
N VAL A 338 14.76 -17.65 -19.79
CA VAL A 338 15.66 -18.64 -20.36
C VAL A 338 14.83 -19.73 -20.97
#